data_2e8e14b553e56e8c8fb37a52f29bdec1
#
_entry.id   2e8e14b553e56e8c8fb37a52f29bdec1
#
_cell.length_a   1.000
_cell.length_b   1.000
_cell.length_c   1.000
_cell.angle_alpha   90.00
_cell.angle_beta   90.00
_cell.angle_gamma   90.00
#
_symmetry.space_group_name_H-M   'P 1'
#
loop_
_entity.id
_entity.type
_entity.pdbx_description
1 polymer ?
#
loop_
_entity_poly.entity_id
_entity_poly.type
_entity_poly.pdbx_seq_one_letter_code
_entity_poly.pdbx_strand_id
1 'polypeptide(L)'
;MKCLSFNCRGLASTPKKLALKRLFEVESPDIILLQETLGPAEAITHALSSLSARWNFLASDAFGRSGGLAIGYNPKSIRLDSSWGGHGFMGADIFSIDLGLTLRIINIYGPCHQRENFWSHLLDCNLMTLDRIILGGDMNFSLGFRESWGSMAQADPITNFIKSLLEQHDFIDIPMQKPLPTWRNRRVGTAALARRLDRFLMRGPLIQQLHFYKQWVGNGGISDHSPIILEILGNHQKPKAPFKFNHTWLQDQSFTKLVTDYWRTHPIDREPSMARGFVKNLTELKHIVINWAKDKKIREDVQLTTVEEELQALLDERNLGFIAQEDKARLVELENQKKNILKSREESIRLRSRATWLKAGDENSRFFHNYAKGRKVTNTIWNLPLPEGGLADSFNKLSQLGTAHFRGIYKSPAGINLAEIINVASHFPIFVEEEDSDDLSAPVTMEELESTLKWFQKEKSPGPDGWTIEFYTAFFELLGGDILKVVEESRTSGSLYNAINSTFIALIPKTDAPASFDDYRPISLCNVLYKIISKIIANRIKPILSRHIAPQQFAFLEDRKIHEAIGSAQEAIHSIWTKHLKCILLKIDLSKAFD
;
A
#
# COMPACT_ATOMS: atom_id res chain seq x y z
N MET A 1 -16.52 -10.78 -10.06
CA MET A 1 -16.49 -12.20 -9.67
C MET A 1 -16.20 -12.31 -8.19
N LYS A 2 -17.03 -13.06 -7.45
CA LYS A 2 -16.87 -13.28 -6.01
C LYS A 2 -16.67 -14.78 -5.72
N CYS A 3 -15.57 -15.15 -5.07
CA CYS A 3 -15.23 -16.52 -4.71
C CYS A 3 -15.31 -16.67 -3.19
N LEU A 4 -16.04 -17.66 -2.71
CA LEU A 4 -16.17 -18.02 -1.30
C LEU A 4 -15.44 -19.33 -1.03
N SER A 5 -14.60 -19.40 0.00
CA SER A 5 -13.97 -20.65 0.46
C SER A 5 -14.35 -20.91 1.92
N PHE A 6 -14.68 -22.16 2.22
CA PHE A 6 -15.13 -22.54 3.56
C PHE A 6 -14.88 -24.01 3.88
N ASN A 7 -14.10 -24.25 4.93
CA ASN A 7 -14.00 -25.58 5.56
C ASN A 7 -15.25 -25.81 6.42
N CYS A 8 -16.20 -26.61 5.93
CA CYS A 8 -17.52 -26.80 6.53
C CYS A 8 -17.57 -27.91 7.59
N ARG A 9 -16.49 -28.72 7.73
CA ARG A 9 -16.45 -29.86 8.67
C ARG A 9 -17.69 -30.74 8.62
N GLY A 10 -18.06 -31.16 7.43
CA GLY A 10 -19.20 -32.04 7.12
C GLY A 10 -20.47 -31.28 6.77
N LEU A 11 -21.24 -31.85 5.84
CA LEU A 11 -22.51 -31.33 5.34
C LEU A 11 -23.72 -32.21 5.69
N ALA A 12 -23.55 -33.22 6.55
CA ALA A 12 -24.60 -34.18 6.83
C ALA A 12 -25.80 -33.57 7.59
N SER A 13 -25.59 -32.62 8.49
CA SER A 13 -26.66 -32.08 9.35
C SER A 13 -27.47 -30.97 8.69
N THR A 14 -28.77 -30.95 8.93
CA THR A 14 -29.69 -29.91 8.46
C THR A 14 -29.29 -28.48 8.88
N PRO A 15 -28.87 -28.23 10.15
CA PRO A 15 -28.43 -26.90 10.56
C PRO A 15 -27.25 -26.37 9.74
N LYS A 16 -26.28 -27.22 9.38
CA LYS A 16 -25.15 -26.83 8.56
C LYS A 16 -25.57 -26.48 7.13
N LYS A 17 -26.49 -27.25 6.56
CA LYS A 17 -27.06 -26.95 5.23
C LYS A 17 -27.78 -25.60 5.21
N LEU A 18 -28.62 -25.32 6.22
CA LEU A 18 -29.32 -24.05 6.34
C LEU A 18 -28.37 -22.86 6.52
N ALA A 19 -27.35 -23.01 7.33
CA ALA A 19 -26.36 -21.96 7.53
C ALA A 19 -25.53 -21.71 6.25
N LEU A 20 -25.16 -22.76 5.50
CA LEU A 20 -24.50 -22.61 4.20
C LEU A 20 -25.41 -21.91 3.19
N LYS A 21 -26.72 -22.26 3.15
CA LYS A 21 -27.71 -21.56 2.34
C LYS A 21 -27.77 -20.07 2.68
N ARG A 22 -27.82 -19.73 3.96
CA ARG A 22 -27.82 -18.34 4.41
C ARG A 22 -26.56 -17.61 4.01
N LEU A 23 -25.39 -18.26 4.07
CA LEU A 23 -24.12 -17.71 3.64
C LEU A 23 -24.13 -17.38 2.13
N PHE A 24 -24.73 -18.26 1.29
CA PHE A 24 -24.90 -17.98 -0.14
C PHE A 24 -25.81 -16.79 -0.41
N GLU A 25 -26.90 -16.66 0.36
CA GLU A 25 -27.82 -15.53 0.23
C GLU A 25 -27.16 -14.20 0.60
N VAL A 26 -26.38 -14.17 1.70
CA VAL A 26 -25.75 -12.94 2.21
C VAL A 26 -24.56 -12.54 1.33
N GLU A 27 -23.65 -13.45 1.04
CA GLU A 27 -22.43 -13.15 0.32
C GLU A 27 -22.63 -13.09 -1.19
N SER A 28 -23.67 -13.77 -1.71
CA SER A 28 -23.97 -13.84 -3.16
C SER A 28 -22.73 -14.17 -4.00
N PRO A 29 -22.03 -15.28 -3.74
CA PRO A 29 -20.82 -15.66 -4.47
C PRO A 29 -21.15 -16.08 -5.91
N ASP A 30 -20.17 -16.05 -6.80
CA ASP A 30 -20.23 -16.63 -8.15
C ASP A 30 -19.67 -18.05 -8.18
N ILE A 31 -18.71 -18.32 -7.28
CA ILE A 31 -18.06 -19.64 -7.12
C ILE A 31 -17.81 -19.91 -5.64
N ILE A 32 -17.92 -21.17 -5.25
CA ILE A 32 -17.69 -21.63 -3.89
C ILE A 32 -16.73 -22.82 -3.87
N LEU A 33 -15.85 -22.81 -2.87
CA LEU A 33 -14.87 -23.85 -2.59
C LEU A 33 -15.13 -24.39 -1.20
N LEU A 34 -15.57 -25.63 -1.09
CA LEU A 34 -15.87 -26.27 0.20
C LEU A 34 -14.81 -27.34 0.51
N GLN A 35 -14.35 -27.36 1.74
CA GLN A 35 -13.41 -28.34 2.26
C GLN A 35 -14.06 -29.12 3.39
N GLU A 36 -13.56 -30.34 3.63
CA GLU A 36 -14.09 -31.29 4.61
C GLU A 36 -15.61 -31.53 4.47
N THR A 37 -16.07 -31.86 3.28
CA THR A 37 -17.50 -32.17 3.05
C THR A 37 -17.95 -33.45 3.74
N LEU A 38 -17.02 -34.36 4.04
CA LEU A 38 -17.16 -35.59 4.83
C LEU A 38 -18.26 -36.53 4.32
N GLY A 39 -18.31 -36.77 3.02
CA GLY A 39 -19.27 -37.69 2.42
C GLY A 39 -18.89 -38.14 1.01
N PRO A 40 -19.61 -39.12 0.44
CA PRO A 40 -19.46 -39.49 -0.96
C PRO A 40 -19.84 -38.35 -1.90
N ALA A 41 -19.13 -38.22 -3.00
CA ALA A 41 -19.30 -37.12 -3.97
C ALA A 41 -20.76 -36.96 -4.44
N GLU A 42 -21.43 -38.08 -4.76
CA GLU A 42 -22.83 -38.06 -5.19
C GLU A 42 -23.78 -37.49 -4.13
N ALA A 43 -23.63 -37.95 -2.86
CA ALA A 43 -24.44 -37.47 -1.75
C ALA A 43 -24.22 -35.98 -1.47
N ILE A 44 -22.98 -35.49 -1.58
CA ILE A 44 -22.61 -34.10 -1.41
C ILE A 44 -23.19 -33.26 -2.54
N THR A 45 -23.05 -33.69 -3.79
CA THR A 45 -23.60 -33.00 -4.97
C THR A 45 -25.14 -32.91 -4.87
N HIS A 46 -25.82 -33.98 -4.50
CA HIS A 46 -27.27 -33.98 -4.28
C HIS A 46 -27.67 -33.01 -3.16
N ALA A 47 -26.96 -33.05 -2.03
CA ALA A 47 -27.24 -32.16 -0.90
C ALA A 47 -27.06 -30.67 -1.28
N LEU A 48 -26.00 -30.32 -1.99
CA LEU A 48 -25.73 -28.97 -2.44
C LEU A 48 -26.73 -28.48 -3.50
N SER A 49 -27.11 -29.34 -4.46
CA SER A 49 -28.12 -29.03 -5.48
C SER A 49 -29.49 -28.75 -4.83
N SER A 50 -29.83 -29.43 -3.73
CA SER A 50 -31.04 -29.14 -2.97
C SER A 50 -31.05 -27.77 -2.29
N LEU A 51 -29.88 -27.21 -1.98
CA LEU A 51 -29.75 -25.87 -1.38
C LEU A 51 -29.86 -24.74 -2.42
N SER A 52 -29.41 -25.00 -3.65
CA SER A 52 -29.47 -24.02 -4.74
C SER A 52 -29.63 -24.72 -6.11
N ALA A 53 -30.87 -24.91 -6.53
CA ALA A 53 -31.19 -25.58 -7.80
C ALA A 53 -30.69 -24.85 -9.07
N ARG A 54 -30.19 -23.62 -8.94
CA ARG A 54 -29.66 -22.81 -10.05
C ARG A 54 -28.15 -22.90 -10.20
N TRP A 55 -27.49 -23.69 -9.35
CA TRP A 55 -26.04 -23.84 -9.31
C TRP A 55 -25.63 -25.21 -9.79
N ASN A 56 -24.45 -25.29 -10.37
CA ASN A 56 -23.78 -26.56 -10.69
C ASN A 56 -22.73 -26.87 -9.63
N PHE A 57 -22.59 -28.15 -9.28
CA PHE A 57 -21.66 -28.61 -8.27
C PHE A 57 -20.82 -29.77 -8.76
N LEU A 58 -19.56 -29.74 -8.39
CA LEU A 58 -18.57 -30.80 -8.54
C LEU A 58 -18.15 -31.23 -7.15
N ALA A 59 -17.98 -32.50 -6.89
CA ALA A 59 -17.49 -32.98 -5.60
C ALA A 59 -16.50 -34.13 -5.79
N SER A 60 -15.62 -34.30 -4.82
CA SER A 60 -14.75 -35.48 -4.65
C SER A 60 -15.06 -36.19 -3.35
N ASP A 61 -14.84 -37.48 -3.33
CA ASP A 61 -15.06 -38.33 -2.17
C ASP A 61 -14.17 -37.94 -0.99
N ALA A 62 -14.69 -38.11 0.21
CA ALA A 62 -13.90 -38.05 1.43
C ALA A 62 -13.11 -39.36 1.61
N PHE A 63 -11.86 -39.26 2.06
CA PHE A 63 -11.03 -40.40 2.40
C PHE A 63 -11.09 -40.68 3.91
N GLY A 64 -11.74 -41.76 4.31
CA GLY A 64 -11.90 -42.12 5.70
C GLY A 64 -12.74 -41.14 6.51
N ARG A 65 -12.16 -40.55 7.56
CA ARG A 65 -12.84 -39.60 8.48
C ARG A 65 -12.49 -38.13 8.18
N SER A 66 -11.79 -37.85 7.09
CA SER A 66 -11.35 -36.49 6.73
C SER A 66 -11.43 -36.28 5.23
N GLY A 67 -11.39 -35.02 4.81
CA GLY A 67 -11.38 -34.65 3.40
C GLY A 67 -12.76 -34.53 2.76
N GLY A 68 -12.81 -34.75 1.45
CA GLY A 68 -13.93 -34.40 0.60
C GLY A 68 -13.91 -32.92 0.22
N LEU A 69 -13.96 -32.64 -1.06
CA LEU A 69 -13.93 -31.31 -1.62
C LEU A 69 -15.14 -31.08 -2.52
N ALA A 70 -15.63 -29.85 -2.58
CA ALA A 70 -16.63 -29.48 -3.58
C ALA A 70 -16.35 -28.10 -4.15
N ILE A 71 -16.65 -27.95 -5.44
CA ILE A 71 -16.70 -26.67 -6.14
C ILE A 71 -18.13 -26.46 -6.63
N GLY A 72 -18.74 -25.34 -6.27
CA GLY A 72 -20.01 -24.92 -6.82
C GLY A 72 -19.85 -23.62 -7.60
N TYR A 73 -20.62 -23.46 -8.67
CA TYR A 73 -20.57 -22.24 -9.47
C TYR A 73 -21.96 -21.87 -10.01
N ASN A 74 -22.15 -20.56 -10.17
CA ASN A 74 -23.34 -19.98 -10.78
C ASN A 74 -23.17 -19.96 -12.32
N PRO A 75 -23.95 -20.73 -13.09
CA PRO A 75 -23.78 -20.80 -14.55
C PRO A 75 -24.14 -19.49 -15.27
N LYS A 76 -24.76 -18.51 -14.58
CA LYS A 76 -25.02 -17.17 -15.14
C LYS A 76 -23.78 -16.29 -15.19
N SER A 77 -22.82 -16.51 -14.29
CA SER A 77 -21.59 -15.72 -14.18
C SER A 77 -20.31 -16.51 -14.50
N ILE A 78 -20.39 -17.85 -14.45
CA ILE A 78 -19.23 -18.73 -14.65
C ILE A 78 -19.56 -19.83 -15.66
N ARG A 79 -18.74 -19.98 -16.68
CA ARG A 79 -18.73 -21.14 -17.58
C ARG A 79 -17.58 -22.07 -17.16
N LEU A 80 -17.89 -23.34 -16.94
CA LEU A 80 -16.89 -24.37 -16.67
C LEU A 80 -16.35 -24.91 -18.01
N ASP A 81 -15.04 -24.90 -18.18
CA ASP A 81 -14.37 -25.46 -19.37
C ASP A 81 -13.83 -26.87 -19.07
N SER A 82 -13.20 -27.10 -17.91
CA SER A 82 -12.72 -28.43 -17.47
C SER A 82 -12.65 -28.52 -15.96
N SER A 83 -12.62 -29.73 -15.41
CA SER A 83 -12.39 -30.00 -14.00
C SER A 83 -11.53 -31.25 -13.80
N TRP A 84 -10.74 -31.26 -12.74
CA TRP A 84 -9.83 -32.32 -12.39
C TRP A 84 -9.55 -32.30 -10.88
N GLY A 85 -8.99 -33.38 -10.34
CA GLY A 85 -8.70 -33.44 -8.92
C GLY A 85 -7.59 -34.42 -8.58
N GLY A 86 -7.09 -34.33 -7.37
CA GLY A 86 -6.09 -35.18 -6.77
C GLY A 86 -6.24 -35.26 -5.26
N HIS A 87 -5.25 -35.81 -4.60
CA HIS A 87 -5.27 -35.94 -3.15
C HIS A 87 -5.14 -34.56 -2.49
N GLY A 88 -6.21 -34.11 -1.81
CA GLY A 88 -6.23 -32.83 -1.09
C GLY A 88 -6.47 -31.59 -1.95
N PHE A 89 -6.76 -31.73 -3.24
CA PHE A 89 -7.11 -30.61 -4.10
C PHE A 89 -8.09 -30.98 -5.21
N MET A 90 -8.86 -29.99 -5.67
CA MET A 90 -9.77 -30.07 -6.80
C MET A 90 -9.65 -28.79 -7.62
N GLY A 91 -9.44 -28.90 -8.93
CA GLY A 91 -9.28 -27.77 -9.82
C GLY A 91 -10.41 -27.66 -10.83
N ALA A 92 -10.67 -26.44 -11.29
CA ALA A 92 -11.59 -26.13 -12.36
C ALA A 92 -11.00 -25.01 -13.24
N ASP A 93 -11.00 -25.22 -14.54
CA ASP A 93 -10.77 -24.18 -15.52
C ASP A 93 -12.11 -23.54 -15.87
N ILE A 94 -12.23 -22.25 -15.66
CA ILE A 94 -13.47 -21.51 -15.80
C ILE A 94 -13.28 -20.25 -16.65
N PHE A 95 -14.34 -19.83 -17.32
CA PHE A 95 -14.45 -18.50 -17.90
C PHE A 95 -15.39 -17.65 -17.03
N SER A 96 -14.88 -16.57 -16.47
CA SER A 96 -15.68 -15.58 -15.74
C SER A 96 -16.27 -14.56 -16.71
N ILE A 97 -17.60 -14.52 -16.81
CA ILE A 97 -18.32 -13.60 -17.71
C ILE A 97 -18.06 -12.14 -17.29
N ASP A 98 -18.12 -11.84 -15.99
CA ASP A 98 -17.90 -10.50 -15.45
C ASP A 98 -16.49 -9.96 -15.69
N LEU A 99 -15.48 -10.83 -15.64
CA LEU A 99 -14.09 -10.43 -15.82
C LEU A 99 -13.65 -10.50 -17.28
N GLY A 100 -14.36 -11.29 -18.13
CA GLY A 100 -13.94 -11.60 -19.48
C GLY A 100 -12.64 -12.40 -19.55
N LEU A 101 -12.35 -13.21 -18.52
CA LEU A 101 -11.08 -13.94 -18.37
C LEU A 101 -11.31 -15.42 -18.10
N THR A 102 -10.46 -16.26 -18.71
CA THR A 102 -10.31 -17.66 -18.30
C THR A 102 -9.36 -17.72 -17.11
N LEU A 103 -9.77 -18.44 -16.06
CA LEU A 103 -9.07 -18.60 -14.80
C LEU A 103 -9.01 -20.06 -14.42
N ARG A 104 -7.90 -20.48 -13.81
CA ARG A 104 -7.80 -21.77 -13.12
C ARG A 104 -8.03 -21.53 -11.64
N ILE A 105 -9.05 -22.17 -11.07
CA ILE A 105 -9.36 -22.10 -9.63
C ILE A 105 -9.12 -23.48 -9.02
N ILE A 106 -8.37 -23.52 -7.93
CA ILE A 106 -8.03 -24.76 -7.24
C ILE A 106 -8.50 -24.65 -5.79
N ASN A 107 -9.40 -25.56 -5.42
CA ASN A 107 -9.86 -25.77 -4.06
C ASN A 107 -8.88 -26.69 -3.35
N ILE A 108 -8.31 -26.26 -2.22
CA ILE A 108 -7.26 -26.98 -1.49
C ILE A 108 -7.73 -27.27 -0.06
N TYR A 109 -7.46 -28.51 0.37
CA TYR A 109 -7.45 -28.92 1.76
C TYR A 109 -6.06 -29.44 2.10
N GLY A 110 -5.23 -28.58 2.67
CA GLY A 110 -3.84 -28.87 3.01
C GLY A 110 -3.77 -29.92 4.14
N PRO A 111 -2.81 -30.87 4.11
CA PRO A 111 -2.67 -31.88 5.15
C PRO A 111 -2.09 -31.29 6.44
N CYS A 112 -2.43 -31.92 7.60
CA CYS A 112 -1.82 -31.57 8.89
C CYS A 112 -0.42 -32.21 9.07
N HIS A 113 -0.12 -33.29 8.33
CA HIS A 113 1.14 -34.02 8.38
C HIS A 113 1.79 -34.05 7.00
N GLN A 114 3.11 -34.23 6.95
CA GLN A 114 3.88 -34.24 5.68
C GLN A 114 3.59 -33.03 4.76
N ARG A 115 3.40 -31.87 5.38
CA ARG A 115 2.97 -30.64 4.71
C ARG A 115 3.96 -30.18 3.64
N GLU A 116 5.27 -30.27 3.89
CA GLU A 116 6.31 -29.87 2.95
C GLU A 116 6.24 -30.68 1.65
N ASN A 117 6.12 -32.00 1.76
CA ASN A 117 6.00 -32.88 0.59
C ASN A 117 4.77 -32.56 -0.25
N PHE A 118 3.63 -32.34 0.41
CA PHE A 118 2.38 -31.99 -0.28
C PHE A 118 2.52 -30.68 -1.06
N TRP A 119 3.04 -29.64 -0.41
CA TRP A 119 3.15 -28.32 -1.02
C TRP A 119 4.19 -28.28 -2.16
N SER A 120 5.33 -28.95 -2.01
CA SER A 120 6.30 -29.11 -3.12
C SER A 120 5.65 -29.81 -4.31
N HIS A 121 5.05 -30.97 -4.11
CA HIS A 121 4.42 -31.71 -5.20
C HIS A 121 3.30 -30.93 -5.89
N LEU A 122 2.47 -30.24 -5.12
CA LEU A 122 1.37 -29.45 -5.66
C LEU A 122 1.87 -28.29 -6.52
N LEU A 123 2.86 -27.53 -6.03
CA LEU A 123 3.35 -26.33 -6.75
C LEU A 123 4.30 -26.67 -7.89
N ASP A 124 5.04 -27.78 -7.81
CA ASP A 124 5.94 -28.26 -8.87
C ASP A 124 5.20 -28.96 -10.03
N CYS A 125 3.91 -29.29 -9.85
CA CYS A 125 3.17 -29.98 -10.90
C CYS A 125 2.84 -29.06 -12.09
N ASN A 126 2.75 -29.64 -13.29
CA ASN A 126 2.44 -28.92 -14.54
C ASN A 126 1.11 -28.14 -14.50
N LEU A 127 0.22 -28.47 -13.58
CA LEU A 127 -1.05 -27.75 -13.40
C LEU A 127 -0.86 -26.32 -12.90
N MET A 128 0.30 -26.00 -12.32
CA MET A 128 0.63 -24.68 -11.77
C MET A 128 1.39 -23.77 -12.75
N THR A 129 1.55 -24.16 -14.01
CA THR A 129 2.32 -23.38 -15.01
C THR A 129 1.56 -22.19 -15.61
N LEU A 130 0.22 -22.18 -15.50
CA LEU A 130 -0.60 -21.08 -16.04
C LEU A 130 -0.43 -19.78 -15.25
N ASP A 131 -0.52 -18.66 -15.94
CA ASP A 131 -0.41 -17.33 -15.34
C ASP A 131 -1.64 -16.90 -14.53
N ARG A 132 -2.81 -17.49 -14.82
CA ARG A 132 -4.10 -17.07 -14.25
C ARG A 132 -4.65 -18.11 -13.29
N ILE A 133 -3.95 -18.30 -12.17
CA ILE A 133 -4.32 -19.30 -11.15
C ILE A 133 -4.73 -18.59 -9.86
N ILE A 134 -5.80 -19.10 -9.25
CA ILE A 134 -6.26 -18.78 -7.90
C ILE A 134 -6.31 -20.08 -7.10
N LEU A 135 -5.57 -20.16 -6.02
CA LEU A 135 -5.70 -21.22 -5.01
C LEU A 135 -6.56 -20.69 -3.87
N GLY A 136 -7.53 -21.46 -3.44
CA GLY A 136 -8.38 -21.09 -2.28
C GLY A 136 -8.67 -22.30 -1.42
N GLY A 137 -8.69 -22.13 -0.11
CA GLY A 137 -9.01 -23.25 0.78
C GLY A 137 -8.37 -23.14 2.16
N ASP A 138 -8.50 -24.22 2.89
CA ASP A 138 -7.79 -24.47 4.14
C ASP A 138 -6.39 -25.00 3.82
N MET A 139 -5.41 -24.13 3.98
CA MET A 139 -4.02 -24.42 3.63
C MET A 139 -3.27 -25.16 4.75
N ASN A 140 -3.83 -25.20 5.95
CA ASN A 140 -3.24 -25.79 7.16
C ASN A 140 -1.81 -25.28 7.46
N PHE A 141 -1.53 -23.99 7.13
CA PHE A 141 -0.30 -23.30 7.55
C PHE A 141 -0.57 -21.83 7.91
N SER A 142 0.34 -21.24 8.70
CA SER A 142 0.40 -19.80 8.93
C SER A 142 1.74 -19.21 8.46
N LEU A 143 1.72 -17.94 8.00
CA LEU A 143 2.89 -17.28 7.42
C LEU A 143 3.65 -16.39 8.42
N GLY A 144 3.33 -16.50 9.71
CA GLY A 144 4.06 -15.81 10.76
C GLY A 144 3.33 -15.78 12.10
N PHE A 145 4.06 -15.31 13.11
CA PHE A 145 3.53 -15.19 14.47
C PHE A 145 2.28 -14.30 14.58
N ARG A 146 2.20 -13.25 13.75
CA ARG A 146 1.06 -12.31 13.72
C ARG A 146 -0.25 -12.94 13.24
N GLU A 147 -0.21 -14.16 12.73
CA GLU A 147 -1.37 -14.92 12.27
C GLU A 147 -1.80 -16.01 13.27
N SER A 148 -1.29 -15.94 14.50
CA SER A 148 -1.61 -16.83 15.59
C SER A 148 -2.01 -15.98 16.81
N TRP A 149 -3.17 -16.24 17.40
CA TRP A 149 -3.74 -15.48 18.52
C TRP A 149 -3.99 -16.40 19.69
N GLY A 150 -3.85 -15.89 20.90
CA GLY A 150 -4.03 -16.59 22.17
C GLY A 150 -2.71 -16.76 22.92
N SER A 151 -2.80 -17.17 24.18
CA SER A 151 -1.62 -17.35 25.05
C SER A 151 -0.68 -18.48 24.61
N MET A 152 -1.17 -19.40 23.78
CA MET A 152 -0.37 -20.49 23.18
C MET A 152 0.02 -20.20 21.71
N ALA A 153 -0.04 -18.94 21.30
CA ALA A 153 0.35 -18.54 19.94
C ALA A 153 1.83 -18.85 19.68
N GLN A 154 2.10 -19.54 18.60
CA GLN A 154 3.45 -19.87 18.13
C GLN A 154 3.53 -19.73 16.61
N ALA A 155 4.74 -19.43 16.13
CA ALA A 155 5.00 -19.46 14.69
C ALA A 155 4.87 -20.91 14.17
N ASP A 156 4.35 -21.07 12.97
CA ASP A 156 4.26 -22.38 12.33
C ASP A 156 5.68 -22.80 11.89
N PRO A 157 6.13 -24.02 12.22
CA PRO A 157 7.48 -24.50 11.87
C PRO A 157 7.80 -24.42 10.38
N ILE A 158 6.81 -24.64 9.50
CA ILE A 158 7.03 -24.62 8.04
C ILE A 158 6.91 -23.23 7.41
N THR A 159 6.76 -22.17 8.22
CA THR A 159 6.55 -20.79 7.72
C THR A 159 7.60 -20.38 6.68
N ASN A 160 8.88 -20.59 6.98
CA ASN A 160 9.97 -20.17 6.07
C ASN A 160 10.00 -21.01 4.80
N PHE A 161 9.78 -22.31 4.92
CA PHE A 161 9.67 -23.21 3.78
C PHE A 161 8.55 -22.78 2.82
N ILE A 162 7.33 -22.55 3.36
CA ILE A 162 6.19 -22.11 2.56
C ILE A 162 6.44 -20.74 1.91
N LYS A 163 7.03 -19.79 2.63
CA LYS A 163 7.37 -18.48 2.05
C LYS A 163 8.29 -18.61 0.85
N SER A 164 9.38 -19.36 0.99
CA SER A 164 10.32 -19.60 -0.10
C SER A 164 9.64 -20.31 -1.29
N LEU A 165 8.79 -21.29 -1.02
CA LEU A 165 8.10 -22.04 -2.06
C LEU A 165 7.07 -21.17 -2.81
N LEU A 166 6.29 -20.35 -2.10
CA LEU A 166 5.35 -19.39 -2.72
C LEU A 166 6.10 -18.37 -3.57
N GLU A 167 7.24 -17.89 -3.12
CA GLU A 167 8.10 -16.94 -3.83
C GLU A 167 8.67 -17.57 -5.11
N GLN A 168 9.20 -18.80 -5.02
CA GLN A 168 9.72 -19.56 -6.15
C GLN A 168 8.67 -19.75 -7.25
N HIS A 169 7.42 -20.03 -6.89
CA HIS A 169 6.31 -20.27 -7.83
C HIS A 169 5.47 -19.02 -8.11
N ASP A 170 5.90 -17.83 -7.65
CA ASP A 170 5.22 -16.55 -7.88
C ASP A 170 3.77 -16.51 -7.39
N PHE A 171 3.48 -17.18 -6.26
CA PHE A 171 2.21 -17.09 -5.58
C PHE A 171 2.24 -16.05 -4.47
N ILE A 172 1.19 -15.25 -4.40
CA ILE A 172 1.05 -14.14 -3.47
C ILE A 172 -0.17 -14.39 -2.59
N ASP A 173 0.05 -14.39 -1.28
CA ASP A 173 -1.03 -14.43 -0.29
C ASP A 173 -1.82 -13.12 -0.35
N ILE A 174 -3.13 -13.21 -0.59
CA ILE A 174 -3.99 -12.05 -0.69
C ILE A 174 -4.27 -11.52 0.72
N PRO A 175 -3.91 -10.27 1.01
CA PRO A 175 -4.10 -9.71 2.35
C PRO A 175 -5.59 -9.57 2.66
N MET A 176 -5.95 -9.87 3.90
CA MET A 176 -7.29 -9.62 4.42
C MET A 176 -7.50 -8.13 4.69
N GLN A 177 -8.72 -7.64 4.50
CA GLN A 177 -9.09 -6.26 4.87
C GLN A 177 -8.88 -5.99 6.38
N LYS A 178 -9.15 -6.99 7.20
CA LYS A 178 -8.88 -6.99 8.64
C LYS A 178 -8.14 -8.29 8.99
N PRO A 179 -7.03 -8.22 9.74
CA PRO A 179 -6.34 -9.42 10.19
C PRO A 179 -7.18 -10.15 11.24
N LEU A 180 -7.89 -11.17 10.80
CA LEU A 180 -8.75 -12.00 11.64
C LEU A 180 -8.33 -13.47 11.53
N PRO A 181 -8.47 -14.25 12.60
CA PRO A 181 -8.30 -15.70 12.53
C PRO A 181 -9.42 -16.32 11.70
N THR A 182 -9.07 -17.34 10.92
CA THR A 182 -10.04 -18.13 10.16
C THR A 182 -10.38 -19.45 10.84
N TRP A 183 -9.57 -19.88 11.80
CA TRP A 183 -9.77 -21.09 12.59
C TRP A 183 -9.60 -20.83 14.08
N ARG A 184 -10.40 -21.53 14.92
CA ARG A 184 -10.33 -21.48 16.38
C ARG A 184 -10.51 -22.86 16.98
N ASN A 185 -9.68 -23.19 17.99
CA ASN A 185 -9.78 -24.47 18.69
C ASN A 185 -10.98 -24.58 19.67
N ARG A 186 -11.84 -23.55 19.72
CA ARG A 186 -13.03 -23.45 20.58
C ARG A 186 -12.78 -23.65 22.09
N ARG A 187 -11.55 -23.64 22.57
CA ARG A 187 -11.20 -23.64 23.98
C ARG A 187 -11.24 -22.23 24.55
N VAL A 188 -11.36 -22.11 25.87
CA VAL A 188 -11.40 -20.83 26.59
C VAL A 188 -10.19 -20.64 27.48
N GLY A 189 -9.93 -19.41 27.93
CA GLY A 189 -8.84 -19.09 28.84
C GLY A 189 -7.46 -19.30 28.19
N THR A 190 -6.49 -19.77 28.96
CA THR A 190 -5.11 -19.97 28.53
C THR A 190 -4.93 -21.04 27.44
N ALA A 191 -5.91 -21.93 27.27
CA ALA A 191 -5.89 -22.95 26.22
C ALA A 191 -6.51 -22.48 24.90
N ALA A 192 -7.02 -21.26 24.82
CA ALA A 192 -7.58 -20.70 23.58
C ALA A 192 -6.49 -20.43 22.55
N LEU A 193 -6.72 -20.90 21.32
CA LEU A 193 -5.84 -20.69 20.18
C LEU A 193 -6.67 -20.42 18.93
N ALA A 194 -6.27 -19.41 18.18
CA ALA A 194 -6.84 -19.11 16.89
C ALA A 194 -5.73 -18.87 15.87
N ARG A 195 -5.98 -19.22 14.59
CA ARG A 195 -4.99 -19.09 13.50
C ARG A 195 -5.66 -18.68 12.20
N ARG A 196 -4.88 -18.09 11.31
CA ARG A 196 -5.24 -17.89 9.91
C ARG A 196 -4.72 -19.06 9.09
N LEU A 197 -5.59 -20.02 8.79
CA LEU A 197 -5.28 -21.23 8.02
C LEU A 197 -5.88 -21.18 6.61
N ASP A 198 -7.03 -20.54 6.48
CA ASP A 198 -7.73 -20.40 5.21
C ASP A 198 -7.21 -19.17 4.44
N ARG A 199 -6.93 -19.35 3.15
CA ARG A 199 -6.30 -18.33 2.30
C ARG A 199 -6.78 -18.38 0.87
N PHE A 200 -6.63 -17.23 0.19
CA PHE A 200 -6.54 -17.17 -1.26
C PHE A 200 -5.12 -16.76 -1.66
N LEU A 201 -4.52 -17.56 -2.57
CA LEU A 201 -3.23 -17.27 -3.17
C LEU A 201 -3.46 -17.05 -4.67
N MET A 202 -2.83 -16.03 -5.26
CA MET A 202 -2.93 -15.75 -6.69
C MET A 202 -1.55 -15.64 -7.32
N ARG A 203 -1.43 -16.06 -8.59
CA ARG A 203 -0.20 -15.89 -9.37
C ARG A 203 0.07 -14.40 -9.62
N GLY A 204 1.34 -14.01 -9.59
CA GLY A 204 1.79 -12.63 -9.85
C GLY A 204 1.28 -12.05 -11.17
N PRO A 205 1.36 -12.74 -12.32
CA PRO A 205 0.81 -12.28 -13.59
C PRO A 205 -0.70 -11.99 -13.54
N LEU A 206 -1.48 -12.82 -12.85
CA LEU A 206 -2.91 -12.55 -12.66
C LEU A 206 -3.12 -11.25 -11.87
N ILE A 207 -2.43 -11.10 -10.75
CA ILE A 207 -2.49 -9.88 -9.94
C ILE A 207 -2.11 -8.64 -10.78
N GLN A 208 -1.20 -8.80 -11.74
CA GLN A 208 -0.84 -7.69 -12.62
C GLN A 208 -1.97 -7.29 -13.58
N GLN A 209 -2.80 -8.20 -14.03
CA GLN A 209 -3.95 -7.95 -14.90
C GLN A 209 -5.14 -7.38 -14.12
N LEU A 210 -5.32 -7.83 -12.86
CA LEU A 210 -6.44 -7.40 -12.03
C LEU A 210 -6.23 -5.98 -11.52
N HIS A 211 -7.29 -5.18 -11.51
CA HIS A 211 -7.25 -3.80 -11.05
C HIS A 211 -7.63 -3.67 -9.59
N PHE A 212 -8.67 -4.40 -9.18
CA PHE A 212 -9.18 -4.38 -7.82
C PHE A 212 -9.55 -5.79 -7.39
N TYR A 213 -9.07 -6.17 -6.21
CA TYR A 213 -9.45 -7.37 -5.50
C TYR A 213 -9.40 -7.09 -4.01
N LYS A 214 -10.25 -7.76 -3.24
CA LYS A 214 -10.28 -7.68 -1.78
C LYS A 214 -10.64 -9.03 -1.19
N GLN A 215 -10.13 -9.30 0.02
CA GLN A 215 -10.45 -10.50 0.79
C GLN A 215 -10.90 -10.12 2.19
N TRP A 216 -11.94 -10.78 2.68
CA TRP A 216 -12.42 -10.63 4.06
C TRP A 216 -12.88 -11.97 4.63
N VAL A 217 -13.06 -11.99 5.96
CA VAL A 217 -13.63 -13.13 6.68
C VAL A 217 -15.13 -12.90 6.81
N GLY A 218 -15.93 -13.87 6.38
CA GLY A 218 -17.38 -13.87 6.51
C GLY A 218 -17.85 -14.42 7.86
N ASN A 219 -19.15 -14.33 8.11
CA ASN A 219 -19.75 -14.88 9.31
C ASN A 219 -19.72 -16.41 9.30
N GLY A 220 -18.98 -17.00 10.26
CA GLY A 220 -18.91 -18.44 10.49
C GLY A 220 -20.05 -18.91 11.43
N GLY A 221 -19.74 -19.82 12.33
CA GLY A 221 -20.61 -20.23 13.46
C GLY A 221 -20.96 -21.70 13.48
N ILE A 222 -20.96 -22.39 12.35
CA ILE A 222 -21.28 -23.82 12.22
C ILE A 222 -20.05 -24.73 12.12
N SER A 223 -18.89 -24.16 11.85
CA SER A 223 -17.57 -24.79 11.82
C SER A 223 -16.64 -24.09 12.80
N ASP A 224 -15.54 -24.71 13.18
CA ASP A 224 -14.42 -24.06 13.87
C ASP A 224 -13.60 -23.18 12.90
N HIS A 225 -13.86 -23.28 11.59
CA HIS A 225 -13.41 -22.34 10.57
C HIS A 225 -14.45 -21.25 10.31
N SER A 226 -13.98 -20.12 9.84
CA SER A 226 -14.79 -19.03 9.29
C SER A 226 -14.58 -18.95 7.76
N PRO A 227 -15.64 -18.71 6.98
CA PRO A 227 -15.51 -18.59 5.54
C PRO A 227 -14.66 -17.38 5.17
N ILE A 228 -13.92 -17.48 4.10
CA ILE A 228 -13.18 -16.37 3.49
C ILE A 228 -13.78 -16.06 2.10
N ILE A 229 -13.85 -14.79 1.79
CA ILE A 229 -14.42 -14.30 0.54
C ILE A 229 -13.38 -13.47 -0.21
N LEU A 230 -13.14 -13.81 -1.48
CA LEU A 230 -12.33 -13.06 -2.43
C LEU A 230 -13.26 -12.41 -3.46
N GLU A 231 -13.26 -11.10 -3.53
CA GLU A 231 -13.95 -10.36 -4.58
C GLU A 231 -12.95 -9.75 -5.56
N ILE A 232 -13.14 -10.03 -6.84
CA ILE A 232 -12.37 -9.47 -7.93
C ILE A 232 -13.31 -8.60 -8.75
N LEU A 233 -13.02 -7.31 -8.84
CA LEU A 233 -13.83 -6.36 -9.59
C LEU A 233 -13.30 -6.25 -11.02
N GLY A 234 -14.21 -6.29 -11.97
CA GLY A 234 -13.92 -6.04 -13.38
C GLY A 234 -13.41 -4.63 -13.65
N ASN A 235 -13.21 -4.29 -14.89
CA ASN A 235 -12.56 -3.07 -15.36
C ASN A 235 -13.41 -1.81 -15.07
N HIS A 236 -13.46 -1.35 -13.83
CA HIS A 236 -13.94 -0.01 -13.52
C HIS A 236 -12.87 1.01 -13.88
N GLN A 237 -13.29 2.16 -14.45
CA GLN A 237 -12.37 3.24 -14.82
C GLN A 237 -11.46 3.59 -13.62
N LYS A 238 -10.18 3.35 -13.79
CA LYS A 238 -9.18 3.77 -12.80
C LYS A 238 -9.22 5.28 -12.66
N PRO A 239 -9.33 5.85 -11.45
CA PRO A 239 -8.92 7.23 -11.27
C PRO A 239 -7.46 7.37 -11.73
N LYS A 240 -7.20 8.34 -12.61
CA LYS A 240 -5.84 8.60 -13.10
C LYS A 240 -4.94 8.89 -11.89
N ALA A 241 -3.87 8.12 -11.76
CA ALA A 241 -2.88 8.40 -10.72
C ALA A 241 -2.27 9.79 -10.94
N PRO A 242 -2.11 10.61 -9.90
CA PRO A 242 -1.47 11.90 -10.02
C PRO A 242 -0.03 11.75 -10.53
N PHE A 243 0.46 12.76 -11.24
CA PHE A 243 1.85 12.82 -11.66
C PHE A 243 2.77 12.74 -10.44
N LYS A 244 3.86 12.00 -10.60
CA LYS A 244 4.93 11.94 -9.62
C LYS A 244 6.26 11.91 -10.37
N PHE A 245 7.12 12.87 -10.08
CA PHE A 245 8.47 12.94 -10.62
C PHE A 245 9.27 11.69 -10.23
N ASN A 246 10.01 11.14 -11.19
CA ASN A 246 10.89 9.99 -10.96
C ASN A 246 12.35 10.47 -11.01
N HIS A 247 13.06 10.39 -9.91
CA HIS A 247 14.42 10.89 -9.81
C HIS A 247 15.43 10.12 -10.70
N THR A 248 15.11 8.90 -11.16
CA THR A 248 15.96 8.18 -12.12
C THR A 248 16.06 8.91 -13.46
N TRP A 249 15.11 9.81 -13.77
CA TRP A 249 15.17 10.64 -14.99
C TRP A 249 16.33 11.64 -14.98
N LEU A 250 16.85 12.00 -13.81
CA LEU A 250 18.00 12.87 -13.66
C LEU A 250 19.29 12.29 -14.25
N GLN A 251 19.34 10.96 -14.43
CA GLN A 251 20.48 10.28 -15.06
C GLN A 251 20.44 10.37 -16.60
N ASP A 252 19.34 10.84 -17.18
CA ASP A 252 19.15 10.95 -18.62
C ASP A 252 19.46 12.38 -19.11
N GLN A 253 20.51 12.52 -19.91
CA GLN A 253 20.91 13.82 -20.43
C GLN A 253 19.82 14.49 -21.27
N SER A 254 18.99 13.71 -21.99
CA SER A 254 17.88 14.27 -22.77
C SER A 254 16.82 14.90 -21.87
N PHE A 255 16.61 14.37 -20.66
CA PHE A 255 15.73 14.96 -19.66
C PHE A 255 16.29 16.30 -19.15
N THR A 256 17.56 16.32 -18.76
CA THR A 256 18.21 17.53 -18.24
C THR A 256 18.18 18.64 -19.29
N LYS A 257 18.46 18.31 -20.54
CA LYS A 257 18.37 19.23 -21.66
C LYS A 257 16.95 19.77 -21.85
N LEU A 258 15.94 18.87 -21.86
CA LEU A 258 14.54 19.25 -22.04
C LEU A 258 14.09 20.26 -20.96
N VAL A 259 14.42 20.01 -19.69
CA VAL A 259 14.07 20.92 -18.58
C VAL A 259 14.77 22.25 -18.71
N THR A 260 16.07 22.25 -19.03
CA THR A 260 16.88 23.45 -19.17
C THR A 260 16.41 24.34 -20.35
N ASP A 261 16.17 23.73 -21.50
CA ASP A 261 15.72 24.45 -22.71
C ASP A 261 14.32 25.05 -22.49
N TYR A 262 13.43 24.28 -21.88
CA TYR A 262 12.08 24.76 -21.56
C TYR A 262 12.14 25.96 -20.59
N TRP A 263 12.85 25.85 -19.47
CA TRP A 263 12.86 26.88 -18.44
C TRP A 263 13.48 28.20 -18.93
N ARG A 264 14.58 28.13 -19.69
CA ARG A 264 15.23 29.32 -20.28
C ARG A 264 14.36 30.08 -21.24
N THR A 265 13.43 29.41 -21.94
CA THR A 265 12.54 30.03 -22.94
C THR A 265 11.25 30.55 -22.35
N HIS A 266 10.93 30.22 -21.09
CA HIS A 266 9.70 30.60 -20.41
C HIS A 266 9.98 31.36 -19.11
N PRO A 267 10.42 32.62 -19.14
CA PRO A 267 10.65 33.43 -17.96
C PRO A 267 9.34 33.68 -17.19
N ILE A 268 9.39 33.62 -15.85
CA ILE A 268 8.22 33.70 -14.98
C ILE A 268 7.61 35.09 -14.83
N ASP A 269 8.39 36.12 -15.13
CA ASP A 269 8.02 37.55 -15.06
C ASP A 269 7.07 38.02 -16.16
N ARG A 270 6.72 37.16 -17.10
CA ARG A 270 5.65 37.43 -18.08
C ARG A 270 4.23 37.39 -17.47
N GLU A 271 4.06 36.81 -16.30
CA GLU A 271 2.78 36.74 -15.60
C GLU A 271 2.68 37.88 -14.56
N PRO A 272 1.46 38.25 -14.15
CA PRO A 272 1.24 39.34 -13.17
C PRO A 272 1.84 39.04 -11.77
N SER A 273 2.13 37.78 -11.47
CA SER A 273 2.67 37.29 -10.20
C SER A 273 3.76 36.26 -10.49
N MET A 274 4.90 36.37 -9.81
CA MET A 274 6.02 35.41 -9.95
C MET A 274 5.57 34.01 -9.55
N ALA A 275 4.80 33.89 -8.49
CA ALA A 275 4.21 32.64 -8.02
C ALA A 275 3.31 31.99 -9.08
N ARG A 276 2.47 32.78 -9.76
CA ARG A 276 1.62 32.30 -10.84
C ARG A 276 2.44 31.84 -12.04
N GLY A 277 3.45 32.62 -12.45
CA GLY A 277 4.33 32.26 -13.56
C GLY A 277 5.09 30.96 -13.29
N PHE A 278 5.65 30.82 -12.09
CA PHE A 278 6.36 29.63 -11.66
C PHE A 278 5.47 28.36 -11.68
N VAL A 279 4.28 28.43 -11.10
CA VAL A 279 3.34 27.31 -11.08
C VAL A 279 2.85 26.96 -12.48
N LYS A 280 2.61 27.95 -13.34
CA LYS A 280 2.25 27.73 -14.75
C LYS A 280 3.35 26.96 -15.47
N ASN A 281 4.60 27.40 -15.35
CA ASN A 281 5.75 26.74 -15.96
C ASN A 281 5.92 25.29 -15.48
N LEU A 282 5.79 25.05 -14.17
CA LEU A 282 5.81 23.68 -13.63
C LEU A 282 4.68 22.81 -14.18
N THR A 283 3.50 23.40 -14.39
CA THR A 283 2.33 22.68 -14.91
C THR A 283 2.51 22.31 -16.39
N GLU A 284 3.01 23.22 -17.20
CA GLU A 284 3.30 22.99 -18.62
C GLU A 284 4.45 21.99 -18.78
N LEU A 285 5.55 22.20 -18.04
CA LEU A 285 6.69 21.28 -18.02
C LEU A 285 6.26 19.86 -17.64
N LYS A 286 5.37 19.71 -16.68
CA LYS A 286 4.80 18.41 -16.30
C LYS A 286 4.18 17.68 -17.49
N HIS A 287 3.40 18.37 -18.34
CA HIS A 287 2.81 17.74 -19.52
C HIS A 287 3.87 17.30 -20.54
N ILE A 288 4.89 18.11 -20.75
CA ILE A 288 6.02 17.80 -21.63
C ILE A 288 6.77 16.56 -21.10
N VAL A 289 7.06 16.54 -19.80
CA VAL A 289 7.78 15.43 -19.12
C VAL A 289 6.96 14.13 -19.15
N ILE A 290 5.64 14.19 -19.02
CA ILE A 290 4.79 13.00 -19.14
C ILE A 290 4.91 12.38 -20.53
N ASN A 291 4.92 13.18 -21.58
CA ASN A 291 5.07 12.70 -22.95
C ASN A 291 6.49 12.18 -23.19
N TRP A 292 7.51 12.92 -22.79
CA TRP A 292 8.91 12.45 -22.84
C TRP A 292 9.11 11.10 -22.13
N ALA A 293 8.49 10.91 -20.95
CA ALA A 293 8.60 9.67 -20.18
C ALA A 293 7.91 8.48 -20.88
N LYS A 294 6.80 8.72 -21.60
CA LYS A 294 6.15 7.70 -22.43
C LYS A 294 7.05 7.29 -23.60
N ASP A 295 7.61 8.28 -24.30
CA ASP A 295 8.49 8.04 -25.44
C ASP A 295 9.79 7.34 -25.00
N LYS A 296 10.36 7.74 -23.85
CA LYS A 296 11.50 7.05 -23.23
C LYS A 296 11.19 5.58 -22.98
N LYS A 297 10.03 5.29 -22.39
CA LYS A 297 9.62 3.89 -22.13
C LYS A 297 9.52 3.07 -23.43
N ILE A 298 8.92 3.64 -24.47
CA ILE A 298 8.81 2.97 -25.78
C ILE A 298 10.19 2.69 -26.35
N ARG A 299 11.11 3.69 -26.32
CA ARG A 299 12.49 3.51 -26.78
C ARG A 299 13.23 2.42 -26.00
N GLU A 300 13.10 2.38 -24.67
CA GLU A 300 13.71 1.36 -23.83
C GLU A 300 13.12 -0.04 -24.08
N ASP A 301 11.81 -0.13 -24.37
CA ASP A 301 11.17 -1.40 -24.71
C ASP A 301 11.69 -1.94 -26.05
N VAL A 302 11.78 -1.08 -27.07
CA VAL A 302 12.36 -1.43 -28.39
C VAL A 302 13.83 -1.82 -28.24
N GLN A 303 14.62 -1.02 -27.55
CA GLN A 303 16.05 -1.30 -27.34
C GLN A 303 16.26 -2.66 -26.62
N LEU A 304 15.45 -2.96 -25.60
CA LEU A 304 15.54 -4.23 -24.90
C LEU A 304 15.24 -5.42 -25.83
N THR A 305 14.19 -5.30 -26.65
CA THR A 305 13.83 -6.34 -27.63
C THR A 305 14.95 -6.53 -28.64
N THR A 306 15.51 -5.46 -29.20
CA THR A 306 16.63 -5.53 -30.15
C THR A 306 17.86 -6.20 -29.52
N VAL A 307 18.23 -5.82 -28.30
CA VAL A 307 19.35 -6.44 -27.57
C VAL A 307 19.10 -7.92 -27.30
N GLU A 308 17.87 -8.31 -26.98
CA GLU A 308 17.51 -9.72 -26.77
C GLU A 308 17.55 -10.53 -28.07
N GLU A 309 17.09 -9.96 -29.19
CA GLU A 309 17.16 -10.58 -30.51
C GLU A 309 18.63 -10.76 -30.97
N GLU A 310 19.49 -9.75 -30.81
CA GLU A 310 20.91 -9.84 -31.13
C GLU A 310 21.63 -10.87 -30.26
N LEU A 311 21.33 -10.92 -28.94
CA LEU A 311 21.88 -11.94 -28.04
C LEU A 311 21.46 -13.34 -28.49
N GLN A 312 20.19 -13.54 -28.84
CA GLN A 312 19.69 -14.82 -29.32
C GLN A 312 20.37 -15.23 -30.64
N ALA A 313 20.48 -14.31 -31.59
CA ALA A 313 21.16 -14.57 -32.88
C ALA A 313 22.62 -15.01 -32.69
N LEU A 314 23.37 -14.32 -31.80
CA LEU A 314 24.76 -14.70 -31.47
C LEU A 314 24.86 -16.08 -30.81
N LEU A 315 23.85 -16.50 -30.06
CA LEU A 315 23.81 -17.81 -29.41
C LEU A 315 23.36 -18.93 -30.39
N ASP A 316 22.42 -18.62 -31.32
CA ASP A 316 21.86 -19.59 -32.26
C ASP A 316 22.82 -19.90 -33.41
N GLU A 317 23.60 -18.93 -33.90
CA GLU A 317 24.60 -19.15 -34.95
C GLU A 317 25.68 -20.18 -34.56
N ARG A 318 25.76 -20.55 -33.24
CA ARG A 318 26.85 -21.36 -32.71
C ARG A 318 26.41 -22.54 -31.84
N ASN A 319 25.46 -23.33 -32.31
CA ASN A 319 24.98 -24.56 -31.69
C ASN A 319 26.08 -25.60 -31.33
N LEU A 320 27.37 -25.27 -31.46
CA LEU A 320 28.52 -26.11 -31.16
C LEU A 320 29.29 -25.72 -29.88
N GLY A 321 28.79 -24.79 -29.06
CA GLY A 321 29.32 -24.54 -27.70
C GLY A 321 30.58 -23.67 -27.62
N PHE A 322 31.10 -23.10 -28.70
CA PHE A 322 32.28 -22.23 -28.70
C PHE A 322 31.98 -20.82 -29.23
N ILE A 323 32.12 -19.81 -28.39
CA ILE A 323 32.05 -18.41 -28.80
C ILE A 323 33.44 -17.99 -29.32
N ALA A 324 33.54 -17.43 -30.54
CA ALA A 324 34.80 -16.88 -31.03
C ALA A 324 35.25 -15.66 -30.24
N GLN A 325 36.55 -15.40 -30.22
CA GLN A 325 37.13 -14.30 -29.42
C GLN A 325 36.58 -12.93 -29.83
N GLU A 326 36.24 -12.77 -31.10
CA GLU A 326 35.67 -11.54 -31.68
C GLU A 326 34.24 -11.28 -31.20
N ASP A 327 33.42 -12.33 -31.01
CA ASP A 327 32.03 -12.19 -30.55
C ASP A 327 31.91 -12.09 -29.03
N LYS A 328 32.93 -12.50 -28.29
CA LYS A 328 32.93 -12.39 -26.83
C LYS A 328 32.81 -10.94 -26.36
N ALA A 329 33.47 -10.01 -27.05
CA ALA A 329 33.37 -8.57 -26.73
C ALA A 329 31.96 -8.05 -26.98
N ARG A 330 31.32 -8.45 -28.11
CA ARG A 330 29.96 -8.07 -28.45
C ARG A 330 28.95 -8.67 -27.50
N LEU A 331 29.11 -9.94 -27.11
CA LEU A 331 28.26 -10.59 -26.12
C LEU A 331 28.28 -9.85 -24.78
N VAL A 332 29.47 -9.55 -24.26
CA VAL A 332 29.62 -8.81 -23.00
C VAL A 332 29.00 -7.40 -23.09
N GLU A 333 29.14 -6.73 -24.23
CA GLU A 333 28.53 -5.43 -24.45
C GLU A 333 26.99 -5.50 -24.42
N LEU A 334 26.38 -6.47 -25.12
CA LEU A 334 24.93 -6.68 -25.15
C LEU A 334 24.39 -7.09 -23.80
N GLU A 335 25.08 -7.98 -23.07
CA GLU A 335 24.74 -8.35 -21.72
C GLU A 335 24.76 -7.15 -20.76
N ASN A 336 25.76 -6.28 -20.86
CA ASN A 336 25.85 -5.05 -20.08
C ASN A 336 24.74 -4.06 -20.43
N GLN A 337 24.41 -3.90 -21.72
CA GLN A 337 23.29 -3.07 -22.15
C GLN A 337 21.96 -3.59 -21.57
N LYS A 338 21.68 -4.90 -21.69
CA LYS A 338 20.51 -5.54 -21.10
C LYS A 338 20.44 -5.31 -19.58
N LYS A 339 21.56 -5.57 -18.90
CA LYS A 339 21.68 -5.37 -17.44
C LYS A 339 21.40 -3.93 -17.01
N ASN A 340 21.91 -2.95 -17.74
CA ASN A 340 21.70 -1.53 -17.42
C ASN A 340 20.22 -1.12 -17.60
N ILE A 341 19.56 -1.56 -18.67
CA ILE A 341 18.13 -1.30 -18.91
C ILE A 341 17.30 -1.93 -17.79
N LEU A 342 17.54 -3.20 -17.46
CA LEU A 342 16.82 -3.93 -16.41
C LEU A 342 17.04 -3.30 -15.05
N LYS A 343 18.27 -2.90 -14.71
CA LYS A 343 18.62 -2.23 -13.45
C LYS A 343 17.89 -0.88 -13.29
N SER A 344 17.83 -0.07 -14.34
CA SER A 344 17.08 1.20 -14.32
C SER A 344 15.58 0.98 -14.08
N ARG A 345 15.00 -0.05 -14.70
CA ARG A 345 13.60 -0.44 -14.50
C ARG A 345 13.35 -0.92 -13.07
N GLU A 346 14.23 -1.77 -12.55
CA GLU A 346 14.15 -2.30 -11.18
C GLU A 346 14.21 -1.17 -10.16
N GLU A 347 15.14 -0.24 -10.28
CA GLU A 347 15.26 0.90 -9.38
C GLU A 347 13.97 1.74 -9.37
N SER A 348 13.38 1.99 -10.55
CA SER A 348 12.09 2.68 -10.67
C SER A 348 10.95 1.93 -9.96
N ILE A 349 10.95 0.60 -9.98
CA ILE A 349 9.95 -0.25 -9.32
C ILE A 349 10.19 -0.29 -7.82
N ARG A 350 11.44 -0.45 -7.39
CA ARG A 350 11.85 -0.43 -5.98
C ARG A 350 11.38 0.85 -5.29
N LEU A 351 11.59 2.00 -5.93
CA LEU A 351 11.12 3.29 -5.45
C LEU A 351 9.59 3.36 -5.28
N ARG A 352 8.84 2.77 -6.20
CA ARG A 352 7.38 2.70 -6.10
C ARG A 352 6.93 1.77 -4.97
N SER A 353 7.67 0.68 -4.72
CA SER A 353 7.35 -0.30 -3.67
C SER A 353 7.61 0.24 -2.27
N ARG A 354 8.57 1.17 -2.11
CA ARG A 354 9.08 1.65 -0.81
C ARG A 354 9.57 0.52 0.11
N ALA A 355 10.06 -0.57 -0.45
CA ALA A 355 10.70 -1.65 0.29
C ALA A 355 12.15 -1.26 0.65
N THR A 356 12.30 -0.29 1.55
CA THR A 356 13.61 0.30 1.93
C THR A 356 14.49 -0.63 2.76
N TRP A 357 13.92 -1.73 3.29
CA TRP A 357 14.62 -2.71 4.13
C TRP A 357 15.36 -3.79 3.33
N LEU A 358 15.14 -3.88 2.03
CA LEU A 358 15.89 -4.76 1.14
C LEU A 358 17.14 -4.06 0.61
N LYS A 359 18.30 -4.70 0.78
CA LYS A 359 19.58 -4.18 0.24
C LYS A 359 19.51 -4.13 -1.29
N ALA A 360 20.16 -3.12 -1.87
CA ALA A 360 20.36 -3.03 -3.31
C ALA A 360 21.17 -4.24 -3.80
N GLY A 361 20.62 -4.97 -4.78
CA GLY A 361 21.25 -6.17 -5.34
C GLY A 361 20.39 -7.43 -5.34
N ASP A 362 19.22 -7.39 -4.72
CA ASP A 362 18.25 -8.47 -4.84
C ASP A 362 17.41 -8.23 -6.10
N GLU A 363 17.74 -8.94 -7.19
CA GLU A 363 17.21 -8.73 -8.56
C GLU A 363 15.72 -9.12 -8.72
N ASN A 364 14.95 -9.16 -7.63
CA ASN A 364 13.58 -9.60 -7.65
C ASN A 364 12.59 -8.45 -7.94
N SER A 365 12.59 -7.95 -9.17
CA SER A 365 11.63 -6.94 -9.64
C SER A 365 10.16 -7.38 -9.45
N ARG A 366 9.89 -8.68 -9.54
CA ARG A 366 8.60 -9.31 -9.26
C ARG A 366 8.15 -9.10 -7.82
N PHE A 367 9.05 -9.31 -6.86
CA PHE A 367 8.80 -9.08 -5.44
C PHE A 367 8.37 -7.63 -5.19
N PHE A 368 9.10 -6.64 -5.72
CA PHE A 368 8.77 -5.23 -5.54
C PHE A 368 7.42 -4.85 -6.14
N HIS A 369 7.07 -5.39 -7.31
CA HIS A 369 5.75 -5.21 -7.91
C HIS A 369 4.64 -5.76 -7.02
N ASN A 370 4.83 -6.96 -6.51
CA ASN A 370 3.86 -7.67 -5.70
C ASN A 370 3.69 -7.01 -4.33
N TYR A 371 4.80 -6.60 -3.73
CA TYR A 371 4.81 -5.87 -2.47
C TYR A 371 4.12 -4.50 -2.60
N ALA A 372 4.39 -3.74 -3.67
CA ALA A 372 3.73 -2.47 -3.93
C ALA A 372 2.22 -2.63 -4.11
N LYS A 373 1.78 -3.71 -4.79
CA LYS A 373 0.36 -4.02 -4.99
C LYS A 373 -0.31 -4.51 -3.71
N GLY A 374 0.33 -5.40 -2.96
CA GLY A 374 -0.16 -5.84 -1.65
C GLY A 374 -0.40 -4.66 -0.72
N ARG A 375 0.57 -3.76 -0.61
CA ARG A 375 0.42 -2.51 0.17
C ARG A 375 -0.72 -1.63 -0.33
N LYS A 376 -0.92 -1.54 -1.65
CA LYS A 376 -2.03 -0.77 -2.21
C LYS A 376 -3.38 -1.33 -1.75
N VAL A 377 -3.54 -2.65 -1.76
CA VAL A 377 -4.77 -3.31 -1.29
C VAL A 377 -4.98 -3.09 0.20
N THR A 378 -3.92 -3.27 1.02
CA THR A 378 -3.97 -3.05 2.47
C THR A 378 -4.29 -1.60 2.84
N ASN A 379 -3.78 -0.61 2.08
CA ASN A 379 -4.00 0.81 2.35
C ASN A 379 -5.27 1.35 1.69
N THR A 380 -6.02 0.56 0.93
CA THR A 380 -7.26 1.00 0.31
C THR A 380 -8.40 0.95 1.31
N ILE A 381 -9.11 2.08 1.47
CA ILE A 381 -10.35 2.13 2.24
C ILE A 381 -11.47 1.57 1.38
N TRP A 382 -11.96 0.38 1.71
CA TRP A 382 -12.96 -0.34 0.93
C TRP A 382 -14.39 0.04 1.29
N ASN A 383 -14.65 0.21 2.57
CA ASN A 383 -15.94 0.61 3.10
C ASN A 383 -15.79 1.28 4.47
N LEU A 384 -16.72 2.13 4.82
CA LEU A 384 -16.88 2.69 6.17
C LEU A 384 -18.38 2.72 6.50
N PRO A 385 -18.76 2.56 7.77
CA PRO A 385 -20.14 2.75 8.22
C PRO A 385 -20.62 4.17 7.93
N LEU A 386 -21.89 4.30 7.51
CA LEU A 386 -22.55 5.58 7.38
C LEU A 386 -23.23 5.95 8.72
N PRO A 387 -23.28 7.24 9.09
CA PRO A 387 -23.96 7.69 10.32
C PRO A 387 -25.44 7.29 10.37
N GLU A 388 -26.10 7.22 9.23
CA GLU A 388 -27.52 6.90 9.07
C GLU A 388 -27.79 5.38 8.98
N GLY A 389 -26.76 4.56 9.13
CA GLY A 389 -26.80 3.11 8.93
C GLY A 389 -26.45 2.69 7.50
N GLY A 390 -25.91 1.46 7.37
CA GLY A 390 -25.39 0.96 6.10
C GLY A 390 -23.89 1.23 5.90
N LEU A 391 -23.40 1.02 4.68
CA LEU A 391 -21.97 1.11 4.33
C LEU A 391 -21.75 2.06 3.15
N ALA A 392 -20.76 2.93 3.28
CA ALA A 392 -20.14 3.63 2.16
C ALA A 392 -19.16 2.65 1.49
N ASP A 393 -19.57 1.98 0.44
CA ASP A 393 -18.90 0.88 -0.25
C ASP A 393 -18.40 1.23 -1.67
N SER A 394 -18.69 2.44 -2.13
CA SER A 394 -18.26 2.94 -3.43
C SER A 394 -17.32 4.15 -3.27
N PHE A 395 -16.44 4.35 -4.26
CA PHE A 395 -15.52 5.49 -4.28
C PHE A 395 -16.24 6.83 -4.09
N ASN A 396 -17.39 7.02 -4.75
CA ASN A 396 -18.16 8.27 -4.65
C ASN A 396 -18.68 8.51 -3.23
N LYS A 397 -19.27 7.49 -2.60
CA LYS A 397 -19.76 7.59 -1.21
C LYS A 397 -18.62 7.84 -0.23
N LEU A 398 -17.52 7.09 -0.34
CA LEU A 398 -16.32 7.27 0.50
C LEU A 398 -15.69 8.66 0.32
N SER A 399 -15.61 9.13 -0.94
CA SER A 399 -15.08 10.47 -1.25
C SER A 399 -15.96 11.58 -0.68
N GLN A 400 -17.28 11.47 -0.79
CA GLN A 400 -18.21 12.43 -0.21
C GLN A 400 -18.11 12.46 1.32
N LEU A 401 -18.11 11.28 1.95
CA LEU A 401 -18.00 11.15 3.41
C LEU A 401 -16.66 11.72 3.92
N GLY A 402 -15.54 11.37 3.27
CA GLY A 402 -14.22 11.87 3.63
C GLY A 402 -14.10 13.38 3.41
N THR A 403 -14.61 13.89 2.29
CA THR A 403 -14.60 15.34 2.03
C THR A 403 -15.43 16.11 3.06
N ALA A 404 -16.59 15.60 3.43
CA ALA A 404 -17.44 16.23 4.46
C ALA A 404 -16.74 16.23 5.83
N HIS A 405 -16.13 15.10 6.21
CA HIS A 405 -15.41 14.95 7.48
C HIS A 405 -14.22 15.94 7.59
N PHE A 406 -13.31 15.93 6.61
CA PHE A 406 -12.13 16.81 6.66
C PHE A 406 -12.48 18.28 6.42
N ARG A 407 -13.52 18.59 5.64
CA ARG A 407 -14.04 19.96 5.54
C ARG A 407 -14.56 20.45 6.89
N GLY A 408 -15.18 19.59 7.69
CA GLY A 408 -15.59 19.92 9.06
C GLY A 408 -14.41 20.23 9.98
N ILE A 409 -13.32 19.47 9.87
CA ILE A 409 -12.10 19.67 10.68
C ILE A 409 -11.36 20.96 10.28
N TYR A 410 -11.16 21.18 8.97
CA TYR A 410 -10.37 22.31 8.47
C TYR A 410 -11.18 23.59 8.20
N LYS A 411 -12.48 23.58 8.45
CA LYS A 411 -13.29 24.78 8.36
C LYS A 411 -13.05 25.65 9.59
N SER A 412 -12.64 26.89 9.37
CA SER A 412 -12.57 27.87 10.46
C SER A 412 -13.87 27.87 11.26
N PRO A 413 -13.83 27.79 12.59
CA PRO A 413 -15.04 27.96 13.39
C PRO A 413 -15.65 29.33 13.05
N ALA A 414 -16.95 29.35 12.84
CA ALA A 414 -17.66 30.60 12.60
C ALA A 414 -17.57 31.46 13.87
N GLY A 415 -16.95 32.65 13.79
CA GLY A 415 -16.83 33.59 14.87
C GLY A 415 -15.61 33.32 15.77
N ILE A 416 -14.41 33.58 15.23
CA ILE A 416 -13.25 33.78 16.10
C ILE A 416 -13.55 35.02 16.95
N ASN A 417 -13.70 34.82 18.24
CA ASN A 417 -13.90 35.94 19.18
C ASN A 417 -12.56 36.63 19.38
N LEU A 418 -12.33 37.71 18.65
CA LEU A 418 -11.09 38.48 18.73
C LEU A 418 -10.79 38.94 20.17
N ALA A 419 -11.81 39.22 20.97
CA ALA A 419 -11.67 39.60 22.37
C ALA A 419 -11.11 38.44 23.23
N GLU A 420 -11.50 37.19 22.95
CA GLU A 420 -10.93 36.03 23.63
C GLU A 420 -9.46 35.80 23.25
N ILE A 421 -9.09 35.98 21.98
CA ILE A 421 -7.69 35.90 21.54
C ILE A 421 -6.86 36.97 22.23
N ILE A 422 -7.32 38.23 22.25
CA ILE A 422 -6.64 39.33 22.92
C ILE A 422 -6.52 39.07 24.43
N ASN A 423 -7.57 38.57 25.06
CA ASN A 423 -7.55 38.21 26.47
C ASN A 423 -6.51 37.12 26.77
N VAL A 424 -6.47 36.04 25.96
CA VAL A 424 -5.45 34.99 26.11
C VAL A 424 -4.06 35.55 25.84
N ALA A 425 -3.87 36.32 24.78
CA ALA A 425 -2.58 36.91 24.41
C ALA A 425 -2.05 37.88 25.51
N SER A 426 -2.92 38.59 26.20
CA SER A 426 -2.52 39.51 27.28
C SER A 426 -1.86 38.82 28.49
N HIS A 427 -2.02 37.50 28.64
CA HIS A 427 -1.36 36.71 29.69
C HIS A 427 0.07 36.27 29.32
N PHE A 428 0.47 36.47 28.09
CA PHE A 428 1.83 36.15 27.64
C PHE A 428 2.69 37.40 27.55
N PRO A 429 3.94 37.36 28.05
CA PRO A 429 4.85 38.49 27.91
C PRO A 429 5.20 38.68 26.41
N ILE A 430 5.44 39.93 26.04
CA ILE A 430 6.08 40.25 24.75
C ILE A 430 7.53 39.76 24.83
N PHE A 431 7.91 38.81 23.96
CA PHE A 431 9.23 38.21 23.99
C PHE A 431 10.01 38.39 22.69
N VAL A 432 9.41 38.97 21.68
CA VAL A 432 10.07 39.31 20.40
C VAL A 432 10.59 40.72 20.53
N GLU A 433 11.90 40.87 20.50
CA GLU A 433 12.58 42.18 20.56
C GLU A 433 12.61 42.84 19.17
N GLU A 434 12.99 44.14 19.11
CA GLU A 434 13.04 44.88 17.84
C GLU A 434 14.03 44.26 16.88
N GLU A 435 15.20 43.80 17.35
CA GLU A 435 16.22 43.11 16.59
C GLU A 435 15.71 41.77 16.03
N ASP A 436 14.97 40.97 16.83
CA ASP A 436 14.31 39.77 16.37
C ASP A 436 13.28 40.03 15.28
N SER A 437 12.54 41.14 15.38
CA SER A 437 11.55 41.53 14.37
C SER A 437 12.19 41.88 13.02
N ASP A 438 13.35 42.57 13.08
CA ASP A 438 14.12 42.91 11.89
C ASP A 438 14.66 41.64 11.19
N ASP A 439 15.21 40.68 11.97
CA ASP A 439 15.69 39.40 11.45
C ASP A 439 14.55 38.56 10.83
N LEU A 440 13.39 38.52 11.50
CA LEU A 440 12.21 37.82 10.97
C LEU A 440 11.72 38.44 9.66
N SER A 441 11.82 39.74 9.51
CA SER A 441 11.32 40.51 8.37
C SER A 441 12.35 40.67 7.26
N ALA A 442 13.62 40.30 7.48
CA ALA A 442 14.70 40.45 6.52
C ALA A 442 14.41 39.76 5.18
N PRO A 443 14.88 40.33 4.04
CA PRO A 443 14.82 39.65 2.75
C PRO A 443 15.47 38.29 2.81
N VAL A 444 14.91 37.33 2.07
CA VAL A 444 15.48 35.98 1.97
C VAL A 444 16.67 35.99 1.03
N THR A 445 17.79 35.41 1.46
CA THR A 445 18.99 35.33 0.64
C THR A 445 19.05 34.00 -0.14
N MET A 446 19.92 33.97 -1.17
CA MET A 446 20.14 32.76 -1.94
C MET A 446 20.77 31.65 -1.09
N GLU A 447 21.65 32.02 -0.15
CA GLU A 447 22.33 31.11 0.77
C GLU A 447 21.32 30.48 1.74
N GLU A 448 20.38 31.27 2.26
CA GLU A 448 19.30 30.80 3.13
C GLU A 448 18.38 29.83 2.38
N LEU A 449 18.04 30.14 1.13
CA LEU A 449 17.24 29.28 0.27
C LEU A 449 17.95 27.95 -0.02
N GLU A 450 19.24 27.99 -0.40
CA GLU A 450 20.03 26.81 -0.68
C GLU A 450 20.20 25.91 0.54
N SER A 451 20.50 26.50 1.70
CA SER A 451 20.63 25.78 2.97
C SER A 451 19.31 25.10 3.37
N THR A 452 18.19 25.81 3.15
CA THR A 452 16.86 25.26 3.40
C THR A 452 16.57 24.06 2.51
N LEU A 453 16.93 24.09 1.22
CA LEU A 453 16.75 22.97 0.30
C LEU A 453 17.59 21.75 0.70
N LYS A 454 18.84 21.95 1.11
CA LYS A 454 19.75 20.88 1.57
C LYS A 454 19.24 20.16 2.81
N TRP A 455 18.43 20.80 3.62
CA TRP A 455 17.87 20.21 4.84
C TRP A 455 16.76 19.16 4.56
N PHE A 456 16.08 19.23 3.42
CA PHE A 456 14.99 18.32 3.11
C PHE A 456 15.47 16.89 2.84
N GLN A 457 14.79 15.93 3.43
CA GLN A 457 15.04 14.51 3.17
C GLN A 457 14.56 14.12 1.77
N LYS A 458 15.40 13.38 1.05
CA LYS A 458 15.09 12.80 -0.26
C LYS A 458 14.07 11.65 -0.16
N GLU A 459 13.54 11.22 -1.30
CA GLU A 459 12.60 10.10 -1.45
C GLU A 459 11.25 10.28 -0.73
N LYS A 460 10.86 11.49 -0.38
CA LYS A 460 9.55 11.79 0.20
C LYS A 460 8.47 11.98 -0.88
N SER A 461 7.21 11.75 -0.49
CA SER A 461 6.08 11.96 -1.39
C SER A 461 5.89 13.43 -1.71
N PRO A 462 5.68 13.77 -3.01
CA PRO A 462 5.37 15.13 -3.42
C PRO A 462 3.93 15.52 -3.06
N GLY A 463 3.63 16.80 -3.21
CA GLY A 463 2.29 17.36 -3.18
C GLY A 463 1.52 17.15 -4.51
N PRO A 464 0.40 17.89 -4.71
CA PRO A 464 -0.45 17.80 -5.90
C PRO A 464 0.24 18.14 -7.21
N ASP A 465 1.27 18.99 -7.19
CA ASP A 465 2.05 19.34 -8.38
C ASP A 465 2.89 18.15 -8.90
N GLY A 466 3.23 17.23 -7.99
CA GLY A 466 3.96 16.00 -8.28
C GLY A 466 5.47 16.14 -8.36
N TRP A 467 6.03 17.33 -8.18
CA TRP A 467 7.46 17.58 -8.17
C TRP A 467 8.06 17.28 -6.79
N THR A 468 9.18 16.57 -6.77
CA THR A 468 9.86 16.18 -5.54
C THR A 468 11.05 17.07 -5.24
N ILE A 469 11.60 16.99 -4.03
CA ILE A 469 12.76 17.78 -3.62
C ILE A 469 13.99 17.52 -4.52
N GLU A 470 14.15 16.30 -5.03
CA GLU A 470 15.25 15.92 -5.91
C GLU A 470 15.24 16.74 -7.21
N PHE A 471 14.06 17.06 -7.75
CA PHE A 471 13.94 17.94 -8.91
C PHE A 471 14.45 19.34 -8.60
N TYR A 472 13.99 19.95 -7.52
CA TYR A 472 14.40 21.29 -7.12
C TYR A 472 15.89 21.37 -6.80
N THR A 473 16.44 20.34 -6.15
CA THR A 473 17.88 20.28 -5.82
C THR A 473 18.73 20.11 -7.08
N ALA A 474 18.32 19.24 -8.01
CA ALA A 474 19.09 18.98 -9.23
C ALA A 474 19.10 20.18 -10.19
N PHE A 475 18.04 20.97 -10.20
CA PHE A 475 17.92 22.15 -11.07
C PHE A 475 18.05 23.47 -10.30
N PHE A 476 18.67 23.48 -9.12
CA PHE A 476 18.74 24.67 -8.27
C PHE A 476 19.45 25.84 -8.97
N GLU A 477 20.54 25.60 -9.69
CA GLU A 477 21.24 26.64 -10.46
C GLU A 477 20.33 27.30 -11.52
N LEU A 478 19.36 26.55 -12.05
CA LEU A 478 18.41 27.04 -13.05
C LEU A 478 17.20 27.72 -12.42
N LEU A 479 16.67 27.15 -11.34
CA LEU A 479 15.38 27.53 -10.73
C LEU A 479 15.53 28.48 -9.54
N GLY A 480 16.71 28.51 -8.89
CA GLY A 480 16.90 29.16 -7.60
C GLY A 480 16.54 30.64 -7.59
N GLY A 481 16.93 31.37 -8.64
CA GLY A 481 16.57 32.78 -8.78
C GLY A 481 15.07 33.03 -8.87
N ASP A 482 14.36 32.16 -9.58
CA ASP A 482 12.91 32.27 -9.72
C ASP A 482 12.18 31.82 -8.44
N ILE A 483 12.70 30.81 -7.75
CA ILE A 483 12.18 30.40 -6.43
C ILE A 483 12.33 31.54 -5.43
N LEU A 484 13.49 32.22 -5.42
CA LEU A 484 13.73 33.36 -4.55
C LEU A 484 12.71 34.49 -4.79
N LYS A 485 12.45 34.84 -6.07
CA LYS A 485 11.43 35.84 -6.42
C LYS A 485 10.05 35.46 -5.89
N VAL A 486 9.65 34.19 -5.99
CA VAL A 486 8.36 33.69 -5.47
C VAL A 486 8.30 33.75 -3.95
N VAL A 487 9.39 33.39 -3.28
CA VAL A 487 9.47 33.47 -1.80
C VAL A 487 9.36 34.93 -1.33
N GLU A 488 10.08 35.85 -1.97
CA GLU A 488 10.04 37.28 -1.67
C GLU A 488 8.69 37.92 -2.00
N GLU A 489 8.03 37.51 -3.09
CA GLU A 489 6.66 37.95 -3.38
C GLU A 489 5.72 37.52 -2.26
N SER A 490 5.84 36.27 -1.77
CA SER A 490 5.02 35.79 -0.66
C SER A 490 5.31 36.52 0.65
N ARG A 491 6.59 36.81 0.94
CA ARG A 491 7.01 37.56 2.13
C ARG A 491 6.46 38.98 2.12
N THR A 492 6.62 39.70 1.02
CA THR A 492 6.21 41.10 0.91
C THR A 492 4.70 41.30 0.82
N SER A 493 3.99 40.36 0.18
CA SER A 493 2.53 40.44 0.07
C SER A 493 1.79 39.86 1.28
N GLY A 494 2.46 39.11 2.18
CA GLY A 494 1.84 38.39 3.28
C GLY A 494 0.86 37.29 2.82
N SER A 495 0.92 36.88 1.56
CA SER A 495 -0.03 35.91 0.98
C SER A 495 0.66 34.83 0.15
N LEU A 496 0.00 33.68 0.06
CA LEU A 496 0.45 32.55 -0.76
C LEU A 496 -0.50 32.34 -1.94
N TYR A 497 0.07 32.13 -3.13
CA TYR A 497 -0.73 31.75 -4.28
C TYR A 497 -1.40 30.39 -4.02
N ASN A 498 -2.72 30.30 -4.24
CA ASN A 498 -3.55 29.13 -3.86
C ASN A 498 -3.04 27.78 -4.37
N ALA A 499 -2.46 27.76 -5.57
CA ALA A 499 -1.93 26.52 -6.12
C ALA A 499 -0.68 26.00 -5.38
N ILE A 500 0.12 26.90 -4.77
CA ILE A 500 1.27 26.53 -3.93
C ILE A 500 0.78 25.88 -2.63
N ASN A 501 -0.29 26.41 -2.04
CA ASN A 501 -0.89 25.91 -0.80
C ASN A 501 -1.76 24.65 -0.98
N SER A 502 -1.93 24.17 -2.22
CA SER A 502 -2.67 22.93 -2.48
C SER A 502 -1.99 21.73 -1.84
N THR A 503 -2.78 20.86 -1.22
CA THR A 503 -2.26 19.73 -0.42
C THR A 503 -3.10 18.48 -0.65
N PHE A 504 -2.46 17.31 -0.76
CA PHE A 504 -3.13 16.04 -0.63
C PHE A 504 -3.19 15.62 0.83
N ILE A 505 -4.33 15.12 1.27
CA ILE A 505 -4.48 14.48 2.58
C ILE A 505 -4.35 12.98 2.39
N ALA A 506 -3.24 12.40 2.87
CA ALA A 506 -3.03 10.96 2.89
C ALA A 506 -3.50 10.40 4.24
N LEU A 507 -4.29 9.35 4.19
CA LEU A 507 -4.91 8.74 5.38
C LEU A 507 -4.10 7.54 5.84
N ILE A 508 -3.62 7.57 7.08
CA ILE A 508 -2.90 6.46 7.72
C ILE A 508 -3.75 5.92 8.86
N PRO A 509 -4.11 4.62 8.88
CA PRO A 509 -4.94 4.07 9.94
C PRO A 509 -4.22 4.14 11.30
N LYS A 510 -4.94 4.52 12.35
CA LYS A 510 -4.50 4.51 13.76
C LYS A 510 -4.63 3.11 14.36
N THR A 511 -5.54 2.30 13.80
CA THR A 511 -5.90 0.96 14.27
C THR A 511 -5.88 -0.03 13.10
N ASP A 512 -5.79 -1.33 13.39
CA ASP A 512 -5.85 -2.38 12.37
C ASP A 512 -7.24 -2.52 11.71
N ALA A 513 -8.28 -1.98 12.32
CA ALA A 513 -9.67 -2.07 11.87
C ALA A 513 -10.40 -0.73 12.01
N PRO A 514 -10.07 0.29 11.18
CA PRO A 514 -10.71 1.60 11.25
C PRO A 514 -12.21 1.49 10.97
N ALA A 515 -13.03 2.12 11.82
CA ALA A 515 -14.48 2.15 11.69
C ALA A 515 -14.99 3.51 11.16
N SER A 516 -14.20 4.57 11.28
CA SER A 516 -14.55 5.93 10.83
C SER A 516 -13.32 6.68 10.33
N PHE A 517 -13.50 7.88 9.75
CA PHE A 517 -12.37 8.73 9.38
C PHE A 517 -11.60 9.28 10.59
N ASP A 518 -12.18 9.29 11.79
CA ASP A 518 -11.48 9.63 13.04
C ASP A 518 -10.39 8.61 13.39
N ASP A 519 -10.50 7.38 12.90
CA ASP A 519 -9.50 6.31 13.09
C ASP A 519 -8.31 6.42 12.13
N TYR A 520 -8.25 7.48 11.33
CA TYR A 520 -7.12 7.77 10.45
C TYR A 520 -6.37 9.02 10.92
N ARG A 521 -5.05 9.00 10.70
CA ARG A 521 -4.21 10.20 10.81
C ARG A 521 -4.18 10.89 9.44
N PRO A 522 -4.63 12.14 9.33
CA PRO A 522 -4.45 12.91 8.11
C PRO A 522 -2.98 13.35 8.00
N ILE A 523 -2.32 12.99 6.92
CA ILE A 523 -0.96 13.44 6.63
C ILE A 523 -1.01 14.38 5.44
N SER A 524 -0.62 15.63 5.67
CA SER A 524 -0.57 16.65 4.63
C SER A 524 0.63 16.47 3.71
N LEU A 525 0.38 16.21 2.44
CA LEU A 525 1.39 16.13 1.39
C LEU A 525 1.38 17.45 0.61
N CYS A 526 2.11 18.43 1.14
CA CYS A 526 2.22 19.77 0.55
C CYS A 526 3.21 19.80 -0.62
N ASN A 527 3.04 20.75 -1.53
CA ASN A 527 4.00 21.05 -2.58
C ASN A 527 5.36 21.48 -2.01
N VAL A 528 6.44 21.21 -2.73
CA VAL A 528 7.80 21.52 -2.24
C VAL A 528 7.99 23.01 -2.03
N LEU A 529 7.47 23.85 -2.91
CA LEU A 529 7.57 25.30 -2.79
C LEU A 529 6.90 25.83 -1.50
N TYR A 530 5.73 25.28 -1.12
CA TYR A 530 5.10 25.56 0.17
C TYR A 530 6.01 25.18 1.34
N LYS A 531 6.62 23.99 1.26
CA LYS A 531 7.53 23.48 2.30
C LYS A 531 8.76 24.36 2.45
N ILE A 532 9.31 24.89 1.36
CA ILE A 532 10.45 25.82 1.37
C ILE A 532 10.08 27.08 2.14
N ILE A 533 8.97 27.75 1.79
CA ILE A 533 8.50 28.96 2.48
C ILE A 533 8.26 28.69 3.97
N SER A 534 7.52 27.62 4.27
CA SER A 534 7.23 27.25 5.67
C SER A 534 8.49 26.93 6.47
N LYS A 535 9.51 26.33 5.83
CA LYS A 535 10.77 25.98 6.49
C LYS A 535 11.65 27.20 6.75
N ILE A 536 11.69 28.16 5.83
CA ILE A 536 12.39 29.44 6.03
C ILE A 536 11.77 30.15 7.26
N ILE A 537 10.45 30.28 7.30
CA ILE A 537 9.74 30.88 8.45
C ILE A 537 10.08 30.13 9.74
N ALA A 538 9.97 28.79 9.72
CA ALA A 538 10.27 27.97 10.90
C ALA A 538 11.73 28.12 11.37
N ASN A 539 12.69 28.20 10.44
CA ASN A 539 14.11 28.37 10.77
C ASN A 539 14.39 29.72 11.42
N ARG A 540 13.72 30.79 10.98
CA ARG A 540 13.85 32.13 11.56
C ARG A 540 13.20 32.24 12.96
N ILE A 541 12.03 31.62 13.14
CA ILE A 541 11.31 31.67 14.45
C ILE A 541 11.99 30.77 15.50
N LYS A 542 12.59 29.66 15.09
CA LYS A 542 13.12 28.61 15.98
C LYS A 542 14.15 29.13 17.02
N PRO A 543 15.17 29.95 16.68
CA PRO A 543 16.11 30.51 17.66
C PRO A 543 15.42 31.34 18.72
N ILE A 544 14.43 32.15 18.31
CA ILE A 544 13.67 33.03 19.21
C ILE A 544 12.89 32.19 20.23
N LEU A 545 12.15 31.18 19.74
CA LEU A 545 11.40 30.26 20.60
C LEU A 545 12.32 29.48 21.55
N SER A 546 13.48 29.06 21.09
CA SER A 546 14.44 28.29 21.91
C SER A 546 14.98 29.13 23.09
N ARG A 547 15.07 30.47 22.96
CA ARG A 547 15.50 31.37 24.02
C ARG A 547 14.41 31.62 25.07
N HIS A 548 13.15 31.66 24.67
CA HIS A 548 12.03 32.12 25.52
C HIS A 548 11.16 31.00 26.09
N ILE A 549 11.14 29.83 25.46
CA ILE A 549 10.35 28.70 25.96
C ILE A 549 11.09 28.01 27.12
N ALA A 550 10.37 27.81 28.22
CA ALA A 550 10.88 27.22 29.44
C ALA A 550 11.62 25.86 29.19
N PRO A 551 12.70 25.57 29.97
CA PRO A 551 13.47 24.35 29.81
C PRO A 551 12.67 23.04 29.95
N GLN A 552 11.52 23.11 30.65
CA GLN A 552 10.62 21.96 30.86
C GLN A 552 9.88 21.51 29.59
N GLN A 553 9.88 22.30 28.51
CA GLN A 553 9.37 21.90 27.20
C GLN A 553 10.45 21.13 26.45
N PHE A 554 10.39 19.80 26.48
CA PHE A 554 11.41 18.92 25.91
C PHE A 554 11.20 18.55 24.44
N ALA A 555 10.06 18.88 23.84
CA ALA A 555 9.74 18.50 22.47
C ALA A 555 9.72 19.70 21.52
N PHE A 556 10.00 19.46 20.23
CA PHE A 556 9.88 20.37 19.09
C PHE A 556 10.87 21.54 19.03
N LEU A 557 11.73 21.70 20.01
CA LEU A 557 12.77 22.71 20.03
C LEU A 557 14.16 22.10 19.76
N GLU A 558 15.10 22.94 19.30
CA GLU A 558 16.45 22.53 18.99
C GLU A 558 17.19 22.12 20.27
N ASP A 559 18.04 21.09 20.14
CA ASP A 559 18.87 20.54 21.20
C ASP A 559 18.12 19.95 22.41
N ARG A 560 16.79 19.92 22.39
CA ARG A 560 15.97 19.30 23.44
C ARG A 560 15.55 17.88 23.06
N LYS A 561 15.80 16.94 23.97
CA LYS A 561 15.57 15.50 23.71
C LYS A 561 14.49 14.97 24.64
N ILE A 562 13.54 14.21 24.08
CA ILE A 562 12.48 13.56 24.85
C ILE A 562 13.04 12.60 25.94
N HIS A 563 14.25 12.08 25.75
CA HIS A 563 14.92 11.24 26.76
C HIS A 563 15.20 12.00 28.07
N GLU A 564 15.42 13.30 28.01
CA GLU A 564 15.60 14.16 29.18
C GLU A 564 14.31 14.30 29.98
N ALA A 565 13.16 14.42 29.28
CA ALA A 565 11.84 14.39 29.91
C ALA A 565 11.58 13.06 30.63
N ILE A 566 11.90 11.95 29.97
CA ILE A 566 11.76 10.61 30.55
C ILE A 566 12.65 10.45 31.78
N GLY A 567 13.92 10.87 31.69
CA GLY A 567 14.87 10.83 32.81
C GLY A 567 14.37 11.66 33.99
N SER A 568 13.97 12.92 33.75
CA SER A 568 13.41 13.79 34.79
C SER A 568 12.16 13.22 35.46
N ALA A 569 11.25 12.60 34.68
CA ALA A 569 10.08 11.93 35.23
C ALA A 569 10.44 10.70 36.07
N GLN A 570 11.41 9.90 35.64
CA GLN A 570 11.91 8.73 36.40
C GLN A 570 12.58 9.15 37.71
N GLU A 571 13.43 10.17 37.68
CA GLU A 571 14.06 10.77 38.87
C GLU A 571 13.02 11.30 39.86
N ALA A 572 12.02 12.03 39.38
CA ALA A 572 10.93 12.55 40.20
C ALA A 572 10.14 11.42 40.88
N ILE A 573 9.75 10.39 40.11
CA ILE A 573 9.04 9.21 40.64
C ILE A 573 9.90 8.46 41.65
N HIS A 574 11.18 8.25 41.38
CA HIS A 574 12.12 7.61 42.29
C HIS A 574 12.25 8.40 43.61
N SER A 575 12.42 9.72 43.55
CA SER A 575 12.50 10.59 44.73
C SER A 575 11.24 10.58 45.56
N ILE A 576 10.05 10.56 44.94
CA ILE A 576 8.75 10.45 45.62
C ILE A 576 8.67 9.12 46.34
N TRP A 577 9.05 8.03 45.69
CA TRP A 577 8.99 6.69 46.27
C TRP A 577 9.97 6.49 47.43
N THR A 578 11.23 6.90 47.25
CA THR A 578 12.28 6.75 48.31
C THR A 578 12.04 7.63 49.52
N LYS A 579 11.46 8.83 49.33
CA LYS A 579 11.15 9.75 50.41
C LYS A 579 9.74 9.58 51.01
N HIS A 580 8.99 8.59 50.54
CA HIS A 580 7.60 8.29 50.93
C HIS A 580 6.66 9.50 50.84
N LEU A 581 6.86 10.37 49.81
CA LEU A 581 6.07 11.57 49.62
C LEU A 581 4.68 11.21 49.04
N LYS A 582 3.65 11.93 49.49
CA LYS A 582 2.34 11.89 48.86
C LYS A 582 2.39 12.71 47.58
N CYS A 583 2.03 12.12 46.44
CA CYS A 583 2.04 12.79 45.15
C CYS A 583 0.82 12.39 44.32
N ILE A 584 0.37 13.32 43.46
CA ILE A 584 -0.62 13.08 42.42
C ILE A 584 0.09 13.31 41.09
N LEU A 585 0.13 12.30 40.23
CA LEU A 585 0.64 12.41 38.87
C LEU A 585 -0.56 12.61 37.92
N LEU A 586 -0.61 13.77 37.25
CA LEU A 586 -1.63 14.07 36.26
C LEU A 586 -1.02 13.97 34.84
N LYS A 587 -1.50 13.03 34.04
CA LYS A 587 -1.18 12.97 32.61
C LYS A 587 -2.29 13.63 31.81
N ILE A 588 -1.95 14.69 31.10
CA ILE A 588 -2.87 15.40 30.22
C ILE A 588 -2.49 15.07 28.77
N ASP A 589 -3.48 14.69 27.97
CA ASP A 589 -3.32 14.47 26.53
C ASP A 589 -4.38 15.30 25.79
N LEU A 590 -3.92 16.11 24.85
CA LEU A 590 -4.79 16.96 24.04
C LEU A 590 -5.28 16.16 22.83
N SER A 591 -6.58 15.91 22.78
CA SER A 591 -7.21 15.24 21.63
C SER A 591 -7.12 16.14 20.39
N LYS A 592 -6.62 15.58 19.28
CA LYS A 592 -6.51 16.27 17.98
C LYS A 592 -5.64 17.55 18.02
N ALA A 593 -4.58 17.56 18.83
CA ALA A 593 -3.72 18.75 18.99
C ALA A 593 -2.99 19.18 17.70
N PHE A 594 -2.86 18.29 16.72
CA PHE A 594 -2.17 18.53 15.44
C PHE A 594 -3.05 18.30 14.20
N ASP A 595 -4.34 18.06 14.38
CA ASP A 595 -5.31 17.82 13.30
C ASP A 595 -5.97 19.12 12.81
#